data_7e52a380888263bc67acc1e83e38b423
#
_entry.id   7e52a380888263bc67acc1e83e38b423
#
_cell.length_a   1.000
_cell.length_b   1.000
_cell.length_c   1.000
_cell.angle_alpha   90.00
_cell.angle_beta   90.00
_cell.angle_gamma   90.00
#
_symmetry.space_group_name_H-M   'P 1'
#
loop_
_entity.id
_entity.type
_entity.pdbx_description
1 polymer ?
#
loop_
_entity_poly.entity_id
_entity_poly.type
_entity_poly.pdbx_seq_one_letter_code
_entity_poly.pdbx_strand_id
1 'polypeptide(L)'
;MELAYKAKSAWENLTKKELEEMEKLSESYLDFLNNGKTERECTVRIINEAKAHGFKSLEEVIKSGSAKKGTKVYMNNKEKSVVLMVLGNDITEGMNIIGAHIDSPRLDLKQMPLYEESGLAFLKTHYYGGIKKYQWTTIPLAIHGVIFTKEGKKVEVCIGEDEKDPVLFISDLLIHLSKKQLQETLAEGITGEQLNVLVGNRKPSPEKDENGKDKEDKNPIKENILKILNQKYGIVEEDFRVAELEVVPAGKARNVGLDNSMIAGHGHDDRVCTFTTLKGILEIENPERTAVALFADKEEIGSVGNTGMQAYYFENMVAEIAALNKNYRDIDVRRSFANSYMLSADVSAGYDPAFSSVFEKMNAAYIGNGICINKYTGSGGKGGSNDANAEFLQKVRENFDKNKVVWQTAELGMIDAGGGGTIAYILAKYGTEVVDCGIPVLSMHAPYEIISKADLLMAYRAYKGFYK
;
A
#
# COMPACT_ATOMS: atom_id res chain seq x y z
N MET A 1 -11.84 14.77 -40.01
CA MET A 1 -10.87 14.50 -38.91
C MET A 1 -11.42 15.20 -37.68
N GLU A 2 -11.66 14.47 -36.62
CA GLU A 2 -12.08 15.05 -35.35
C GLU A 2 -10.83 15.63 -34.66
N LEU A 3 -10.82 16.91 -34.38
CA LEU A 3 -9.65 17.61 -33.81
C LEU A 3 -9.71 17.75 -32.29
N ALA A 4 -10.92 17.70 -31.73
CA ALA A 4 -11.13 17.80 -30.28
C ALA A 4 -10.97 16.45 -29.58
N TYR A 5 -10.27 16.46 -28.43
CA TYR A 5 -10.23 15.29 -27.55
C TYR A 5 -11.60 15.07 -26.90
N LYS A 6 -12.03 13.82 -26.88
CA LYS A 6 -13.21 13.38 -26.13
C LYS A 6 -12.78 12.39 -25.07
N ALA A 7 -13.10 12.68 -23.82
CA ALA A 7 -12.88 11.74 -22.71
C ALA A 7 -13.65 10.44 -22.98
N LYS A 8 -13.02 9.32 -22.67
CA LYS A 8 -13.60 7.97 -22.82
C LYS A 8 -13.92 7.40 -21.44
N SER A 9 -15.05 6.74 -21.33
CA SER A 9 -15.33 5.94 -20.14
C SER A 9 -14.74 4.54 -20.29
N ALA A 10 -14.14 4.01 -19.24
CA ALA A 10 -13.65 2.64 -19.20
C ALA A 10 -14.80 1.61 -19.16
N TRP A 11 -16.02 2.06 -18.89
CA TRP A 11 -17.23 1.26 -18.97
C TRP A 11 -17.79 1.10 -20.39
N GLU A 12 -17.39 2.01 -21.29
CA GLU A 12 -17.86 1.97 -22.67
C GLU A 12 -17.22 0.81 -23.45
N ASN A 13 -18.04 0.15 -24.26
CA ASN A 13 -17.60 -0.88 -25.20
C ASN A 13 -16.98 -2.14 -24.57
N LEU A 14 -17.16 -2.37 -23.27
CA LEU A 14 -16.77 -3.65 -22.65
C LEU A 14 -17.68 -4.76 -23.16
N THR A 15 -17.10 -5.80 -23.72
CA THR A 15 -17.79 -7.02 -24.11
C THR A 15 -18.25 -7.79 -22.87
N LYS A 16 -19.21 -8.69 -23.02
CA LYS A 16 -19.67 -9.57 -21.93
C LYS A 16 -18.50 -10.34 -21.30
N LYS A 17 -17.55 -10.82 -22.13
CA LYS A 17 -16.36 -11.53 -21.64
C LYS A 17 -15.46 -10.62 -20.80
N GLU A 18 -15.29 -9.36 -21.19
CA GLU A 18 -14.47 -8.40 -20.45
C GLU A 18 -15.14 -7.98 -19.14
N LEU A 19 -16.46 -7.89 -19.09
CA LEU A 19 -17.21 -7.71 -17.84
C LEU A 19 -17.00 -8.90 -16.89
N GLU A 20 -17.06 -10.13 -17.39
CA GLU A 20 -16.79 -11.33 -16.59
C GLU A 20 -15.32 -11.38 -16.10
N GLU A 21 -14.37 -10.95 -16.91
CA GLU A 21 -12.95 -10.80 -16.53
C GLU A 21 -12.79 -9.77 -15.42
N MET A 22 -13.42 -8.61 -15.56
CA MET A 22 -13.42 -7.54 -14.57
C MET A 22 -13.99 -7.98 -13.22
N GLU A 23 -15.12 -8.70 -13.21
CA GLU A 23 -15.71 -9.19 -11.97
C GLU A 23 -14.80 -10.21 -11.27
N LYS A 24 -14.21 -11.16 -12.00
CA LYS A 24 -13.25 -12.12 -11.44
C LYS A 24 -12.00 -11.44 -10.89
N LEU A 25 -11.49 -10.43 -11.60
CA LEU A 25 -10.36 -9.63 -11.15
C LEU A 25 -10.72 -8.88 -9.86
N SER A 26 -11.93 -8.29 -9.80
CA SER A 26 -12.44 -7.57 -8.65
C SER A 26 -12.62 -8.48 -7.42
N GLU A 27 -13.13 -9.70 -7.60
CA GLU A 27 -13.25 -10.70 -6.53
C GLU A 27 -11.85 -11.09 -5.98
N SER A 28 -10.87 -11.31 -6.88
CA SER A 28 -9.49 -11.58 -6.49
C SER A 28 -8.84 -10.39 -5.78
N TYR A 29 -9.19 -9.17 -6.17
CA TYR A 29 -8.71 -7.97 -5.50
C TYR A 29 -9.33 -7.76 -4.11
N LEU A 30 -10.62 -8.00 -3.95
CA LEU A 30 -11.29 -8.00 -2.63
C LEU A 30 -10.62 -8.99 -1.67
N ASP A 31 -10.28 -10.19 -2.16
CA ASP A 31 -9.55 -11.17 -1.36
C ASP A 31 -8.11 -10.69 -1.03
N PHE A 32 -7.43 -10.03 -1.97
CA PHE A 32 -6.11 -9.44 -1.73
C PHE A 32 -6.16 -8.37 -0.64
N LEU A 33 -7.09 -7.42 -0.68
CA LEU A 33 -7.27 -6.38 0.33
C LEU A 33 -7.61 -6.95 1.70
N ASN A 34 -8.48 -7.96 1.75
CA ASN A 34 -8.94 -8.54 3.01
C ASN A 34 -7.86 -9.33 3.75
N ASN A 35 -6.85 -9.82 3.04
CA ASN A 35 -5.78 -10.66 3.59
C ASN A 35 -4.39 -10.00 3.47
N GLY A 36 -4.33 -8.70 3.20
CA GLY A 36 -3.10 -7.94 3.06
C GLY A 36 -3.28 -6.51 3.59
N LYS A 37 -3.59 -6.36 4.87
CA LYS A 37 -3.83 -5.04 5.49
C LYS A 37 -2.54 -4.34 5.94
N THR A 38 -1.43 -5.08 6.04
CA THR A 38 -0.12 -4.57 6.39
C THR A 38 0.89 -4.88 5.29
N GLU A 39 2.01 -4.16 5.25
CA GLU A 39 3.10 -4.42 4.30
C GLU A 39 3.68 -5.84 4.47
N ARG A 40 3.68 -6.38 5.70
CA ARG A 40 4.13 -7.75 5.96
C ARG A 40 3.18 -8.79 5.35
N GLU A 41 1.89 -8.62 5.53
CA GLU A 41 0.87 -9.51 4.96
C GLU A 41 0.90 -9.46 3.43
N CYS A 42 1.01 -8.25 2.84
CA CYS A 42 1.19 -8.08 1.40
C CYS A 42 2.44 -8.80 0.90
N THR A 43 3.59 -8.64 1.58
CA THR A 43 4.85 -9.31 1.25
C THR A 43 4.70 -10.82 1.22
N VAL A 44 4.11 -11.41 2.27
CA VAL A 44 3.88 -12.86 2.35
C VAL A 44 3.01 -13.34 1.19
N ARG A 45 1.94 -12.61 0.91
CA ARG A 45 1.00 -12.94 -0.15
C ARG A 45 1.64 -12.86 -1.54
N ILE A 46 2.35 -11.77 -1.83
CA ILE A 46 3.05 -11.58 -3.10
C ILE A 46 4.06 -12.72 -3.34
N ILE A 47 4.86 -13.06 -2.33
CA ILE A 47 5.86 -14.14 -2.44
C ILE A 47 5.20 -15.50 -2.65
N ASN A 48 4.10 -15.80 -1.98
CA ASN A 48 3.38 -17.04 -2.15
C ASN A 48 2.79 -17.19 -3.56
N GLU A 49 2.18 -16.13 -4.10
CA GLU A 49 1.68 -16.11 -5.48
C GLU A 49 2.84 -16.22 -6.49
N ALA A 50 3.96 -15.52 -6.26
CA ALA A 50 5.14 -15.60 -7.10
C ALA A 50 5.72 -17.03 -7.14
N LYS A 51 5.88 -17.68 -5.99
CA LYS A 51 6.33 -19.09 -5.91
C LYS A 51 5.40 -20.04 -6.68
N ALA A 52 4.09 -19.87 -6.55
CA ALA A 52 3.10 -20.67 -7.28
C ALA A 52 3.23 -20.51 -8.81
N HIS A 53 3.80 -19.38 -9.30
CA HIS A 53 4.05 -19.09 -10.71
C HIS A 53 5.51 -19.33 -11.13
N GLY A 54 6.28 -20.08 -10.33
CA GLY A 54 7.62 -20.54 -10.69
C GLY A 54 8.76 -19.55 -10.40
N PHE A 55 8.52 -18.49 -9.65
CA PHE A 55 9.59 -17.62 -9.18
C PHE A 55 10.44 -18.34 -8.12
N LYS A 56 11.75 -18.18 -8.23
CA LYS A 56 12.76 -18.68 -7.27
C LYS A 56 13.34 -17.50 -6.49
N SER A 57 13.83 -17.76 -5.29
CA SER A 57 14.50 -16.70 -4.54
C SER A 57 15.80 -16.27 -5.23
N LEU A 58 16.23 -15.02 -4.99
CA LEU A 58 17.48 -14.50 -5.52
C LEU A 58 18.66 -15.41 -5.11
N GLU A 59 18.66 -15.88 -3.86
CA GLU A 59 19.69 -16.77 -3.34
C GLU A 59 19.75 -18.11 -4.07
N GLU A 60 18.60 -18.68 -4.45
CA GLU A 60 18.52 -19.91 -5.25
C GLU A 60 19.10 -19.70 -6.65
N VAL A 61 18.78 -18.54 -7.27
CA VAL A 61 19.28 -18.18 -8.59
C VAL A 61 20.79 -17.96 -8.57
N ILE A 62 21.32 -17.23 -7.58
CA ILE A 62 22.76 -17.02 -7.38
C ILE A 62 23.47 -18.36 -7.20
N LYS A 63 22.96 -19.25 -6.35
CA LYS A 63 23.53 -20.59 -6.13
C LYS A 63 23.53 -21.45 -7.40
N SER A 64 22.59 -21.26 -8.29
CA SER A 64 22.57 -21.97 -9.58
C SER A 64 23.69 -21.55 -10.54
N GLY A 65 24.28 -20.37 -10.30
CA GLY A 65 25.37 -19.80 -11.09
C GLY A 65 24.98 -19.38 -12.52
N SER A 66 23.69 -19.37 -12.84
CA SER A 66 23.21 -19.00 -14.17
C SER A 66 21.81 -18.41 -14.13
N ALA A 67 21.60 -17.38 -14.92
CA ALA A 67 20.30 -16.80 -15.21
C ALA A 67 20.18 -16.60 -16.73
N LYS A 68 19.03 -16.90 -17.29
CA LYS A 68 18.74 -16.80 -18.73
C LYS A 68 17.41 -16.10 -18.95
N LYS A 69 17.12 -15.67 -20.16
CA LYS A 69 15.82 -15.13 -20.56
C LYS A 69 14.69 -16.02 -20.03
N GLY A 70 13.68 -15.42 -19.43
CA GLY A 70 12.55 -16.11 -18.84
C GLY A 70 12.79 -16.64 -17.41
N THR A 71 14.00 -16.50 -16.82
CA THR A 71 14.22 -16.84 -15.42
C THR A 71 13.39 -15.89 -14.54
N LYS A 72 12.55 -16.48 -13.66
CA LYS A 72 11.68 -15.78 -12.71
C LYS A 72 12.34 -15.74 -11.34
N VAL A 73 12.57 -14.54 -10.82
CA VAL A 73 13.31 -14.30 -9.57
C VAL A 73 12.51 -13.42 -8.63
N TYR A 74 12.49 -13.75 -7.35
CA TYR A 74 12.00 -12.83 -6.32
C TYR A 74 13.06 -12.53 -5.27
N MET A 75 13.03 -11.34 -4.72
CA MET A 75 13.79 -10.95 -3.53
C MET A 75 12.84 -10.51 -2.43
N ASN A 76 12.98 -11.12 -1.24
CA ASN A 76 12.30 -10.71 -0.03
C ASN A 76 13.22 -9.78 0.78
N ASN A 77 12.85 -8.52 0.91
CA ASN A 77 13.61 -7.58 1.72
C ASN A 77 12.94 -7.41 3.09
N LYS A 78 13.43 -8.16 4.09
CA LYS A 78 13.04 -8.05 5.52
C LYS A 78 11.54 -8.26 5.78
N GLU A 79 10.87 -9.02 4.93
CA GLU A 79 9.42 -9.27 5.01
C GLU A 79 8.55 -8.00 4.92
N LYS A 80 9.07 -6.91 4.31
CA LYS A 80 8.38 -5.62 4.22
C LYS A 80 8.41 -5.00 2.84
N SER A 81 9.28 -5.48 1.95
CA SER A 81 9.29 -5.10 0.54
C SER A 81 9.72 -6.28 -0.32
N VAL A 82 9.26 -6.30 -1.56
CA VAL A 82 9.49 -7.41 -2.49
C VAL A 82 9.85 -6.87 -3.87
N VAL A 83 10.77 -7.55 -4.53
CA VAL A 83 11.04 -7.35 -5.96
C VAL A 83 10.81 -8.66 -6.70
N LEU A 84 10.04 -8.62 -7.78
CA LEU A 84 9.89 -9.71 -8.72
C LEU A 84 10.56 -9.33 -10.04
N MET A 85 11.32 -10.25 -10.64
CA MET A 85 11.92 -10.07 -11.97
C MET A 85 11.61 -11.26 -12.87
N VAL A 86 11.31 -10.98 -14.14
CA VAL A 86 11.36 -11.97 -15.22
C VAL A 86 12.42 -11.49 -16.19
N LEU A 87 13.53 -12.23 -16.30
CA LEU A 87 14.70 -11.78 -17.03
C LEU A 87 14.46 -11.74 -18.54
N GLY A 88 14.87 -10.64 -19.16
CA GLY A 88 14.92 -10.44 -20.62
C GLY A 88 16.20 -10.95 -21.26
N ASN A 89 16.59 -10.34 -22.40
CA ASN A 89 17.80 -10.71 -23.14
C ASN A 89 19.08 -10.31 -22.38
N ASP A 90 19.29 -9.03 -22.15
CA ASP A 90 20.42 -8.47 -21.41
C ASP A 90 19.93 -7.37 -20.50
N ILE A 91 20.28 -7.48 -19.22
CA ILE A 91 19.84 -6.50 -18.22
C ILE A 91 20.43 -5.10 -18.50
N THR A 92 21.58 -5.00 -19.19
CA THR A 92 22.20 -3.72 -19.55
C THR A 92 21.44 -2.96 -20.64
N GLU A 93 20.56 -3.63 -21.39
CA GLU A 93 19.63 -2.97 -22.32
C GLU A 93 18.52 -2.22 -21.58
N GLY A 94 18.42 -2.43 -20.27
CA GLY A 94 17.45 -1.82 -19.37
C GLY A 94 16.25 -2.70 -19.08
N MET A 95 15.43 -2.22 -18.16
CA MET A 95 14.29 -2.92 -17.59
C MET A 95 12.98 -2.18 -17.88
N ASN A 96 11.87 -2.90 -17.94
CA ASN A 96 10.53 -2.34 -17.82
C ASN A 96 10.08 -2.53 -16.37
N ILE A 97 10.07 -1.44 -15.60
CA ILE A 97 9.83 -1.46 -14.16
C ILE A 97 8.44 -0.90 -13.87
N ILE A 98 7.68 -1.57 -13.04
CA ILE A 98 6.49 -0.99 -12.39
C ILE A 98 6.76 -1.02 -10.91
N GLY A 99 6.78 0.16 -10.29
CA GLY A 99 6.95 0.33 -8.85
C GLY A 99 5.64 0.78 -8.21
N ALA A 100 5.22 0.08 -7.16
CA ALA A 100 4.06 0.39 -6.33
C ALA A 100 4.46 0.27 -4.85
N HIS A 101 3.66 0.82 -3.93
CA HIS A 101 3.92 0.61 -2.52
C HIS A 101 2.88 -0.28 -1.85
N ILE A 102 3.24 -0.87 -0.71
CA ILE A 102 2.43 -1.85 0.02
C ILE A 102 2.10 -1.42 1.45
N ASP A 103 2.70 -0.35 1.94
CA ASP A 103 2.29 0.33 3.16
C ASP A 103 1.07 1.23 2.89
N SER A 104 0.38 1.64 3.92
CA SER A 104 -0.78 2.55 3.85
C SER A 104 -0.88 3.35 5.15
N PRO A 105 -1.55 4.52 5.14
CA PRO A 105 -1.77 5.29 6.37
C PRO A 105 -2.52 4.47 7.42
N ARG A 106 -2.06 4.53 8.65
CA ARG A 106 -2.55 3.73 9.78
C ARG A 106 -2.17 4.34 11.13
N LEU A 107 -2.45 3.60 12.21
CA LEU A 107 -1.92 3.93 13.54
C LEU A 107 -0.98 2.81 13.98
N ASP A 108 0.21 3.15 14.48
CA ASP A 108 1.14 2.19 15.08
C ASP A 108 1.04 2.24 16.60
N LEU A 109 1.10 1.10 17.27
CA LEU A 109 1.20 1.08 18.73
C LEU A 109 2.55 1.66 19.19
N LYS A 110 2.53 2.51 20.22
CA LYS A 110 3.76 2.96 20.87
C LYS A 110 4.46 1.79 21.59
N GLN A 111 5.75 1.93 21.92
CA GLN A 111 6.55 0.88 22.58
C GLN A 111 6.05 0.53 23.99
N MET A 112 5.42 1.46 24.69
CA MET A 112 4.75 1.24 25.96
C MET A 112 3.29 1.67 25.82
N PRO A 113 2.43 0.82 25.18
CA PRO A 113 1.13 1.28 24.75
C PRO A 113 0.06 1.13 25.82
N LEU A 114 0.09 0.05 26.63
CA LEU A 114 -1.02 -0.35 27.47
C LEU A 114 -1.07 0.40 28.79
N TYR A 115 -2.18 1.07 29.04
CA TYR A 115 -2.46 1.73 30.31
C TYR A 115 -3.92 1.59 30.73
N GLU A 116 -4.18 1.81 32.00
CA GLU A 116 -5.52 1.86 32.59
C GLU A 116 -5.76 3.23 33.19
N GLU A 117 -6.94 3.80 32.94
CA GLU A 117 -7.38 5.04 33.56
C GLU A 117 -8.90 5.04 33.72
N SER A 118 -9.37 5.44 34.90
CA SER A 118 -10.81 5.62 35.21
C SER A 118 -11.67 4.39 34.87
N GLY A 119 -11.14 3.17 35.05
CA GLY A 119 -11.85 1.92 34.80
C GLY A 119 -11.90 1.49 33.33
N LEU A 120 -11.04 2.04 32.50
CA LEU A 120 -10.88 1.70 31.09
C LEU A 120 -9.42 1.38 30.77
N ALA A 121 -9.18 0.37 29.95
CA ALA A 121 -7.85 0.06 29.44
C ALA A 121 -7.71 0.51 27.98
N PHE A 122 -6.58 1.12 27.67
CA PHE A 122 -6.28 1.70 26.36
C PHE A 122 -4.90 1.28 25.86
N LEU A 123 -4.72 1.36 24.52
CA LEU A 123 -3.43 1.29 23.85
C LEU A 123 -3.10 2.65 23.22
N LYS A 124 -1.95 3.22 23.56
CA LYS A 124 -1.41 4.45 22.96
C LYS A 124 -0.92 4.19 21.54
N THR A 125 -1.24 5.11 20.63
CA THR A 125 -0.82 5.03 19.24
C THR A 125 0.01 6.23 18.80
N HIS A 126 0.67 6.06 17.65
CA HIS A 126 1.24 7.11 16.84
C HIS A 126 0.74 6.92 15.40
N TYR A 127 0.20 7.96 14.77
CA TYR A 127 -0.25 7.83 13.38
C TYR A 127 0.94 7.73 12.42
N TYR A 128 0.75 6.97 11.34
CA TYR A 128 1.68 6.71 10.26
C TYR A 128 1.10 7.26 8.96
N GLY A 129 1.90 8.05 8.20
CA GLY A 129 1.44 8.73 6.99
C GLY A 129 0.53 9.92 7.26
N GLY A 130 -0.04 10.46 6.19
CA GLY A 130 -0.91 11.64 6.23
C GLY A 130 -2.37 11.26 6.47
N ILE A 131 -2.90 11.45 7.68
CA ILE A 131 -4.29 11.14 8.02
C ILE A 131 -5.11 12.36 8.46
N LYS A 132 -6.40 12.32 8.20
CA LYS A 132 -7.38 13.17 8.90
C LYS A 132 -7.80 12.47 10.19
N LYS A 133 -7.25 12.87 11.32
CA LYS A 133 -7.37 12.18 12.61
C LYS A 133 -8.80 11.88 13.03
N TYR A 134 -9.75 12.79 12.77
CA TYR A 134 -11.16 12.62 13.12
C TYR A 134 -11.82 11.42 12.42
N GLN A 135 -11.31 10.97 11.26
CA GLN A 135 -11.87 9.82 10.54
C GLN A 135 -11.57 8.48 11.22
N TRP A 136 -10.61 8.45 12.15
CA TRP A 136 -10.19 7.24 12.87
C TRP A 136 -10.93 7.01 14.18
N THR A 137 -11.77 7.95 14.60
CA THR A 137 -12.66 7.79 15.75
C THR A 137 -13.96 7.11 15.33
N THR A 138 -14.61 6.43 16.27
CA THR A 138 -15.96 5.86 16.14
C THR A 138 -16.15 4.84 15.00
N ILE A 139 -15.07 4.19 14.59
CA ILE A 139 -15.08 3.08 13.63
C ILE A 139 -14.51 1.80 14.25
N PRO A 140 -14.94 0.61 13.82
CA PRO A 140 -14.33 -0.64 14.23
C PRO A 140 -12.86 -0.71 13.76
N LEU A 141 -11.96 -1.12 14.66
CA LEU A 141 -10.53 -1.23 14.42
C LEU A 141 -10.04 -2.65 14.74
N ALA A 142 -9.00 -3.06 14.06
CA ALA A 142 -8.28 -4.32 14.24
C ALA A 142 -6.79 -4.04 14.53
N ILE A 143 -6.10 -5.00 15.14
CA ILE A 143 -4.64 -4.97 15.33
C ILE A 143 -4.02 -6.09 14.54
N HIS A 144 -3.01 -5.75 13.74
CA HIS A 144 -2.17 -6.67 12.98
C HIS A 144 -0.70 -6.46 13.30
N GLY A 145 0.14 -7.44 13.04
CA GLY A 145 1.58 -7.28 13.06
C GLY A 145 2.33 -8.42 13.72
N VAL A 146 3.53 -8.12 14.20
CA VAL A 146 4.43 -9.10 14.81
C VAL A 146 5.00 -8.59 16.12
N ILE A 147 5.20 -9.52 17.03
CA ILE A 147 5.85 -9.28 18.33
C ILE A 147 6.89 -10.36 18.56
N PHE A 148 8.03 -10.01 19.14
CA PHE A 148 9.03 -10.96 19.55
C PHE A 148 8.97 -11.15 21.06
N THR A 149 8.79 -12.41 21.50
CA THR A 149 8.83 -12.72 22.93
C THR A 149 10.25 -12.59 23.47
N LYS A 150 10.37 -12.55 24.80
CA LYS A 150 11.66 -12.48 25.49
C LYS A 150 12.60 -13.64 25.11
N GLU A 151 12.05 -14.79 24.73
CA GLU A 151 12.80 -15.97 24.26
C GLU A 151 13.18 -15.86 22.77
N GLY A 152 12.88 -14.76 22.10
CA GLY A 152 13.17 -14.53 20.68
C GLY A 152 12.20 -15.20 19.70
N LYS A 153 11.06 -15.70 20.19
CA LYS A 153 10.04 -16.28 19.31
C LYS A 153 9.24 -15.16 18.62
N LYS A 154 9.15 -15.20 17.28
CA LYS A 154 8.25 -14.35 16.50
C LYS A 154 6.81 -14.85 16.66
N VAL A 155 5.90 -13.96 17.02
CA VAL A 155 4.46 -14.21 17.15
C VAL A 155 3.72 -13.24 16.23
N GLU A 156 2.89 -13.77 15.34
CA GLU A 156 1.98 -12.98 14.52
C GLU A 156 0.72 -12.68 15.31
N VAL A 157 0.29 -11.42 15.29
CA VAL A 157 -0.89 -10.93 16.00
C VAL A 157 -1.92 -10.47 14.98
N CYS A 158 -3.15 -11.00 15.12
CA CYS A 158 -4.32 -10.52 14.37
C CYS A 158 -5.52 -10.56 15.33
N ILE A 159 -6.12 -9.40 15.57
CA ILE A 159 -7.27 -9.22 16.47
C ILE A 159 -8.28 -8.31 15.79
N GLY A 160 -9.52 -8.75 15.66
CA GLY A 160 -10.63 -7.92 15.17
C GLY A 160 -11.07 -8.18 13.74
N GLU A 161 -10.50 -9.19 13.06
CA GLU A 161 -10.88 -9.57 11.69
C GLU A 161 -11.84 -10.76 11.63
N ASP A 162 -11.70 -11.72 12.52
CA ASP A 162 -12.67 -12.83 12.62
C ASP A 162 -14.00 -12.28 13.20
N GLU A 163 -15.13 -12.73 12.67
CA GLU A 163 -16.45 -12.33 13.18
C GLU A 163 -16.68 -12.65 14.67
N LYS A 164 -15.91 -13.56 15.22
CA LYS A 164 -15.91 -13.94 16.64
C LYS A 164 -14.95 -13.12 17.49
N ASP A 165 -14.00 -12.41 16.88
CA ASP A 165 -13.07 -11.55 17.59
C ASP A 165 -13.79 -10.24 18.00
N PRO A 166 -13.46 -9.67 19.16
CA PRO A 166 -13.89 -8.33 19.50
C PRO A 166 -13.20 -7.31 18.58
N VAL A 167 -13.93 -6.33 18.09
CA VAL A 167 -13.36 -5.15 17.45
C VAL A 167 -12.89 -4.15 18.52
N LEU A 168 -11.95 -3.31 18.15
CA LEU A 168 -11.42 -2.24 19.00
C LEU A 168 -11.99 -0.89 18.54
N PHE A 169 -11.82 0.15 19.35
CA PHE A 169 -12.47 1.43 19.10
C PHE A 169 -11.66 2.60 19.64
N ILE A 170 -11.72 3.75 18.95
CA ILE A 170 -11.32 5.04 19.50
C ILE A 170 -12.58 5.85 19.68
N SER A 171 -12.88 6.24 20.94
CA SER A 171 -14.06 7.04 21.25
C SER A 171 -13.85 8.50 20.82
N ASP A 172 -14.95 9.19 20.53
CA ASP A 172 -15.00 10.62 20.34
C ASP A 172 -15.88 11.27 21.40
N LEU A 173 -15.75 12.59 21.57
CA LEU A 173 -16.56 13.34 22.50
C LEU A 173 -18.02 13.42 22.03
N LEU A 174 -18.96 13.16 22.94
CA LEU A 174 -20.38 13.27 22.60
C LEU A 174 -20.76 14.73 22.26
N ILE A 175 -21.72 14.88 21.33
CA ILE A 175 -22.16 16.16 20.79
C ILE A 175 -22.59 17.17 21.86
N HIS A 176 -23.22 16.72 22.94
CA HIS A 176 -23.73 17.62 24.00
C HIS A 176 -22.61 18.29 24.82
N LEU A 177 -21.39 17.80 24.80
CA LEU A 177 -20.22 18.38 25.46
C LEU A 177 -19.20 18.96 24.47
N SER A 178 -19.42 18.87 23.18
CA SER A 178 -18.42 19.17 22.12
C SER A 178 -18.38 20.65 21.71
N LYS A 179 -19.06 21.57 22.40
CA LYS A 179 -19.15 23.00 22.03
C LYS A 179 -17.78 23.65 21.73
N LYS A 180 -16.76 23.34 22.53
CA LYS A 180 -15.39 23.83 22.31
C LYS A 180 -14.74 23.12 21.15
N GLN A 181 -14.82 21.78 21.10
CA GLN A 181 -14.24 20.95 20.02
C GLN A 181 -14.77 21.36 18.63
N LEU A 182 -16.07 21.71 18.52
CA LEU A 182 -16.67 22.18 17.26
C LEU A 182 -16.16 23.55 16.79
N GLN A 183 -15.40 24.27 17.60
CA GLN A 183 -14.78 25.55 17.24
C GLN A 183 -13.32 25.41 16.84
N GLU A 184 -12.72 24.25 17.09
CA GLU A 184 -11.35 23.95 16.68
C GLU A 184 -11.28 23.63 15.18
N THR A 185 -10.11 23.74 14.60
CA THR A 185 -9.90 23.26 13.23
C THR A 185 -10.03 21.73 13.17
N LEU A 186 -10.28 21.17 11.98
CA LEU A 186 -10.31 19.71 11.81
C LEU A 186 -9.00 19.04 12.23
N ALA A 187 -7.89 19.75 12.18
CA ALA A 187 -6.58 19.23 12.60
C ALA A 187 -6.41 19.23 14.13
N GLU A 188 -7.12 20.07 14.85
CA GLU A 188 -6.99 20.29 16.30
C GLU A 188 -8.13 19.65 17.10
N GLY A 189 -9.31 19.48 16.50
CA GLY A 189 -10.49 18.90 17.15
C GLY A 189 -10.27 17.48 17.69
N ILE A 190 -9.39 16.71 17.04
CA ILE A 190 -8.82 15.45 17.54
C ILE A 190 -7.30 15.55 17.42
N THR A 191 -6.58 15.45 18.53
CA THR A 191 -5.11 15.44 18.54
C THR A 191 -4.56 14.02 18.36
N GLY A 192 -3.30 13.89 17.94
CA GLY A 192 -2.64 12.59 17.80
C GLY A 192 -2.58 11.81 19.12
N GLU A 193 -2.37 12.50 20.24
CA GLU A 193 -2.32 11.88 21.57
C GLU A 193 -3.70 11.43 22.09
N GLN A 194 -4.80 11.84 21.45
CA GLN A 194 -6.15 11.37 21.77
C GLN A 194 -6.54 10.10 20.99
N LEU A 195 -5.76 9.70 19.97
CA LEU A 195 -6.00 8.47 19.21
C LEU A 195 -5.58 7.23 20.03
N ASN A 196 -6.20 7.03 21.18
CA ASN A 196 -5.96 5.88 22.06
C ASN A 196 -7.03 4.82 21.85
N VAL A 197 -6.61 3.59 21.55
CA VAL A 197 -7.50 2.48 21.25
C VAL A 197 -8.04 1.88 22.54
N LEU A 198 -9.36 1.90 22.74
CA LEU A 198 -10.05 1.26 23.85
C LEU A 198 -10.02 -0.27 23.67
N VAL A 199 -9.50 -0.97 24.70
CA VAL A 199 -9.30 -2.43 24.64
C VAL A 199 -9.96 -3.18 25.81
N GLY A 200 -10.46 -2.52 26.82
CA GLY A 200 -11.12 -3.21 27.93
C GLY A 200 -11.74 -2.33 29.01
N ASN A 201 -12.69 -2.93 29.72
CA ASN A 201 -13.40 -2.31 30.86
C ASN A 201 -13.69 -3.32 31.97
N ARG A 202 -13.44 -4.62 31.74
CA ARG A 202 -13.82 -5.67 32.69
C ARG A 202 -12.80 -5.80 33.81
N LYS A 203 -13.18 -5.42 35.02
CA LYS A 203 -12.42 -5.73 36.23
C LYS A 203 -12.57 -7.24 36.55
N PRO A 204 -11.47 -8.01 36.62
CA PRO A 204 -11.55 -9.41 36.99
C PRO A 204 -11.92 -9.55 38.48
N SER A 205 -12.36 -10.74 38.86
CA SER A 205 -12.47 -11.08 40.29
C SER A 205 -11.08 -11.03 40.93
N PRO A 206 -10.94 -10.46 42.13
CA PRO A 206 -9.65 -10.35 42.78
C PRO A 206 -9.06 -11.74 43.04
N GLU A 207 -7.76 -11.88 42.77
CA GLU A 207 -7.00 -13.07 43.20
C GLU A 207 -6.78 -13.00 44.70
N LYS A 208 -6.81 -14.17 45.37
CA LYS A 208 -6.50 -14.26 46.77
C LYS A 208 -5.00 -14.46 46.98
N ASP A 209 -4.45 -13.79 47.97
CA ASP A 209 -3.08 -14.05 48.43
C ASP A 209 -2.98 -15.38 49.22
N GLU A 210 -1.79 -15.73 49.66
CA GLU A 210 -1.51 -16.95 50.46
C GLU A 210 -2.31 -16.99 51.77
N ASN A 211 -2.82 -15.86 52.24
CA ASN A 211 -3.62 -15.70 53.45
C ASN A 211 -5.13 -15.62 53.18
N GLY A 212 -5.55 -15.81 51.93
CA GLY A 212 -6.95 -15.76 51.50
C GLY A 212 -7.54 -14.35 51.41
N LYS A 213 -6.72 -13.26 51.46
CA LYS A 213 -7.13 -11.88 51.26
C LYS A 213 -7.06 -11.54 49.79
N ASP A 214 -7.97 -10.66 49.36
CA ASP A 214 -7.96 -10.13 48.00
C ASP A 214 -6.67 -9.35 47.73
N LYS A 215 -5.94 -9.71 46.67
CA LYS A 215 -4.79 -8.93 46.20
C LYS A 215 -5.30 -7.59 45.67
N GLU A 216 -4.82 -6.50 46.24
CA GLU A 216 -5.06 -5.16 45.69
C GLU A 216 -4.17 -4.95 44.47
N ASP A 217 -4.78 -4.90 43.29
CA ASP A 217 -4.13 -4.48 42.06
C ASP A 217 -4.51 -3.05 41.74
N LYS A 218 -3.51 -2.22 41.42
CA LYS A 218 -3.74 -0.82 41.07
C LYS A 218 -4.37 -0.67 39.68
N ASN A 219 -4.12 -1.60 38.77
CA ASN A 219 -4.58 -1.56 37.39
C ASN A 219 -5.20 -2.91 36.98
N PRO A 220 -6.30 -3.34 37.62
CA PRO A 220 -6.84 -4.70 37.46
C PRO A 220 -7.36 -4.98 36.04
N ILE A 221 -7.82 -3.96 35.31
CA ILE A 221 -8.30 -4.12 33.93
C ILE A 221 -7.12 -4.30 32.99
N LYS A 222 -6.03 -3.52 33.15
CA LYS A 222 -4.78 -3.69 32.42
C LYS A 222 -4.23 -5.11 32.59
N GLU A 223 -4.17 -5.60 33.83
CA GLU A 223 -3.72 -6.97 34.13
C GLU A 223 -4.61 -8.02 33.47
N ASN A 224 -5.91 -7.79 33.43
CA ASN A 224 -6.84 -8.69 32.74
C ASN A 224 -6.57 -8.73 31.23
N ILE A 225 -6.31 -7.59 30.59
CA ILE A 225 -5.95 -7.52 29.18
C ILE A 225 -4.62 -8.26 28.93
N LEU A 226 -3.60 -8.07 29.78
CA LEU A 226 -2.33 -8.79 29.67
C LEU A 226 -2.53 -10.31 29.80
N LYS A 227 -3.39 -10.78 30.73
CA LYS A 227 -3.74 -12.20 30.85
C LYS A 227 -4.38 -12.76 29.59
N ILE A 228 -5.31 -12.02 28.97
CA ILE A 228 -5.96 -12.42 27.71
C ILE A 228 -4.92 -12.52 26.59
N LEU A 229 -4.05 -11.53 26.45
CA LEU A 229 -3.00 -11.53 25.44
C LEU A 229 -1.97 -12.64 25.67
N ASN A 230 -1.60 -12.88 26.93
CA ASN A 230 -0.71 -13.98 27.28
C ASN A 230 -1.32 -15.35 26.98
N GLN A 231 -2.59 -15.57 27.29
CA GLN A 231 -3.30 -16.81 26.99
C GLN A 231 -3.42 -17.07 25.47
N LYS A 232 -3.67 -16.03 24.66
CA LYS A 232 -3.85 -16.17 23.22
C LYS A 232 -2.51 -16.26 22.47
N TYR A 233 -1.52 -15.47 22.87
CA TYR A 233 -0.28 -15.25 22.11
C TYR A 233 1.00 -15.59 22.87
N GLY A 234 0.94 -15.84 24.17
CA GLY A 234 2.12 -16.09 25.02
C GLY A 234 2.98 -14.88 25.29
N ILE A 235 2.49 -13.65 25.05
CA ILE A 235 3.23 -12.41 25.21
C ILE A 235 3.06 -11.81 26.60
N VAL A 236 4.04 -11.02 27.04
CA VAL A 236 4.02 -10.20 28.24
C VAL A 236 4.17 -8.73 27.90
N GLU A 237 3.92 -7.82 28.86
CA GLU A 237 3.94 -6.38 28.60
C GLU A 237 5.29 -5.91 28.05
N GLU A 238 6.41 -6.48 28.50
CA GLU A 238 7.76 -6.12 28.03
C GLU A 238 7.95 -6.37 26.53
N ASP A 239 7.25 -7.35 25.97
CA ASP A 239 7.38 -7.73 24.55
C ASP A 239 6.87 -6.63 23.59
N PHE A 240 5.94 -5.77 24.04
CA PHE A 240 5.51 -4.62 23.23
C PHE A 240 6.63 -3.69 22.83
N ARG A 241 7.73 -3.63 23.60
CA ARG A 241 8.88 -2.76 23.34
C ARG A 241 9.64 -3.11 22.05
N VAL A 242 9.44 -4.32 21.55
CA VAL A 242 10.10 -4.87 20.35
C VAL A 242 9.07 -5.36 19.32
N ALA A 243 7.84 -4.86 19.42
CA ALA A 243 6.75 -5.19 18.52
C ALA A 243 6.64 -4.20 17.36
N GLU A 244 6.07 -4.67 16.26
CA GLU A 244 5.51 -3.86 15.18
C GLU A 244 4.04 -4.23 15.08
N LEU A 245 3.18 -3.42 15.69
CA LEU A 245 1.73 -3.65 15.77
C LEU A 245 1.00 -2.44 15.20
N GLU A 246 0.19 -2.70 14.20
CA GLU A 246 -0.55 -1.74 13.40
C GLU A 246 -2.03 -1.82 13.71
N VAL A 247 -2.68 -0.67 13.86
CA VAL A 247 -4.12 -0.55 14.04
C VAL A 247 -4.71 -0.07 12.72
N VAL A 248 -5.59 -0.86 12.17
CA VAL A 248 -6.22 -0.65 10.87
C VAL A 248 -7.75 -0.79 11.00
N PRO A 249 -8.55 -0.29 10.03
CA PRO A 249 -9.99 -0.52 10.03
C PRO A 249 -10.33 -2.02 10.01
N ALA A 250 -11.17 -2.45 10.95
CA ALA A 250 -11.68 -3.82 11.00
C ALA A 250 -12.72 -4.05 9.90
N GLY A 251 -12.80 -5.29 9.44
CA GLY A 251 -13.81 -5.70 8.47
C GLY A 251 -13.30 -5.72 7.03
N LYS A 252 -14.18 -6.23 6.16
CA LYS A 252 -13.82 -6.57 4.77
C LYS A 252 -14.09 -5.41 3.81
N ALA A 253 -13.27 -5.31 2.77
CA ALA A 253 -13.57 -4.52 1.59
C ALA A 253 -14.86 -5.05 0.91
N ARG A 254 -15.64 -4.14 0.32
CA ARG A 254 -16.95 -4.44 -0.26
C ARG A 254 -17.21 -3.70 -1.56
N ASN A 255 -18.10 -4.26 -2.37
CA ASN A 255 -18.68 -3.54 -3.50
C ASN A 255 -19.50 -2.33 -3.01
N VAL A 256 -19.43 -1.25 -3.77
CA VAL A 256 -20.12 0.03 -3.51
C VAL A 256 -20.94 0.44 -4.73
N GLY A 257 -22.04 1.16 -4.46
CA GLY A 257 -23.02 1.56 -5.45
C GLY A 257 -24.13 0.51 -5.61
N LEU A 258 -25.32 0.95 -5.98
CA LEU A 258 -26.46 0.04 -6.22
C LEU A 258 -26.22 -0.88 -7.42
N ASP A 259 -25.32 -0.49 -8.31
CA ASP A 259 -24.88 -1.21 -9.50
C ASP A 259 -23.61 -2.06 -9.28
N ASN A 260 -23.05 -2.06 -8.07
CA ASN A 260 -21.79 -2.73 -7.71
C ASN A 260 -20.60 -2.35 -8.58
N SER A 261 -20.56 -1.12 -9.11
CA SER A 261 -19.52 -0.65 -10.04
C SER A 261 -18.20 -0.27 -9.37
N MET A 262 -18.19 -0.12 -8.04
CA MET A 262 -17.06 0.35 -7.26
C MET A 262 -16.70 -0.61 -6.13
N ILE A 263 -15.53 -0.41 -5.54
CA ILE A 263 -15.04 -1.15 -4.37
C ILE A 263 -14.62 -0.14 -3.31
N ALA A 264 -15.08 -0.34 -2.07
CA ALA A 264 -14.55 0.35 -0.89
C ALA A 264 -13.70 -0.59 -0.06
N GLY A 265 -12.55 -0.09 0.41
CA GLY A 265 -11.64 -0.84 1.27
C GLY A 265 -10.58 0.04 1.88
N HIS A 266 -9.85 -0.49 2.84
CA HIS A 266 -8.69 0.16 3.43
C HIS A 266 -7.45 -0.06 2.56
N GLY A 267 -6.75 1.01 2.22
CA GLY A 267 -5.46 0.96 1.55
C GLY A 267 -5.55 0.61 0.07
N HIS A 268 -6.54 1.16 -0.67
CA HIS A 268 -6.46 1.20 -2.13
C HIS A 268 -5.20 1.92 -2.57
N ASP A 269 -4.80 2.92 -1.84
CA ASP A 269 -3.52 3.57 -1.85
C ASP A 269 -2.48 2.72 -1.08
N ASP A 270 -1.53 2.02 -1.71
CA ASP A 270 -1.44 1.81 -3.17
C ASP A 270 -1.57 0.30 -3.52
N ARG A 271 -2.35 -0.43 -2.71
CA ARG A 271 -2.55 -1.88 -2.92
C ARG A 271 -3.27 -2.20 -4.22
N VAL A 272 -3.97 -1.24 -4.82
CA VAL A 272 -4.62 -1.47 -6.11
C VAL A 272 -3.59 -1.53 -7.23
N CYS A 273 -2.60 -0.64 -7.23
CA CYS A 273 -1.51 -0.69 -8.21
C CYS A 273 -0.57 -1.87 -7.91
N THR A 274 -0.31 -2.17 -6.64
CA THR A 274 0.40 -3.39 -6.21
C THR A 274 -0.26 -4.65 -6.77
N PHE A 275 -1.56 -4.83 -6.58
CA PHE A 275 -2.29 -6.02 -7.05
C PHE A 275 -2.26 -6.14 -8.56
N THR A 276 -2.54 -5.07 -9.29
CA THR A 276 -2.58 -5.08 -10.75
C THR A 276 -1.20 -5.28 -11.36
N THR A 277 -0.16 -4.73 -10.74
CA THR A 277 1.26 -4.97 -11.07
C THR A 277 1.64 -6.44 -10.86
N LEU A 278 1.27 -7.00 -9.69
CA LEU A 278 1.49 -8.43 -9.40
C LEU A 278 0.81 -9.32 -10.44
N LYS A 279 -0.48 -9.13 -10.69
CA LYS A 279 -1.20 -9.93 -11.69
C LYS A 279 -0.59 -9.80 -13.08
N GLY A 280 -0.11 -8.61 -13.45
CA GLY A 280 0.56 -8.36 -14.71
C GLY A 280 1.85 -9.17 -14.87
N ILE A 281 2.76 -9.11 -13.88
CA ILE A 281 4.09 -9.77 -13.98
C ILE A 281 4.01 -11.30 -13.89
N LEU A 282 3.04 -11.84 -13.13
CA LEU A 282 2.88 -13.30 -13.01
C LEU A 282 2.59 -13.98 -14.34
N GLU A 283 2.04 -13.27 -15.32
CA GLU A 283 1.72 -13.78 -16.66
C GLU A 283 2.84 -13.56 -17.70
N ILE A 284 3.97 -12.99 -17.28
CA ILE A 284 5.11 -12.76 -18.18
C ILE A 284 6.01 -14.00 -18.18
N GLU A 285 6.40 -14.44 -19.41
CA GLU A 285 7.23 -15.65 -19.57
C GLU A 285 8.61 -15.34 -20.13
N ASN A 286 8.71 -14.72 -21.30
CA ASN A 286 9.97 -14.47 -22.01
C ASN A 286 10.03 -13.04 -22.56
N PRO A 287 10.09 -12.01 -21.70
CA PRO A 287 10.08 -10.63 -22.16
C PRO A 287 11.38 -10.29 -22.93
N GLU A 288 11.31 -9.31 -23.82
CA GLU A 288 12.52 -8.81 -24.50
C GLU A 288 13.42 -8.05 -23.51
N ARG A 289 12.86 -7.14 -22.77
CA ARG A 289 13.53 -6.41 -21.67
C ARG A 289 13.15 -7.07 -20.36
N THR A 290 14.05 -7.06 -19.38
CA THR A 290 13.72 -7.58 -18.04
C THR A 290 12.50 -6.86 -17.48
N ALA A 291 11.46 -7.62 -17.16
CA ALA A 291 10.26 -7.10 -16.48
C ALA A 291 10.47 -7.10 -14.97
N VAL A 292 10.15 -6.01 -14.31
CA VAL A 292 10.35 -5.83 -12.85
C VAL A 292 9.11 -5.29 -12.20
N ALA A 293 8.61 -5.99 -11.19
CA ALA A 293 7.62 -5.47 -10.24
C ALA A 293 8.32 -5.17 -8.92
N LEU A 294 8.27 -3.92 -8.49
CA LEU A 294 8.88 -3.44 -7.26
C LEU A 294 7.78 -3.02 -6.29
N PHE A 295 7.71 -3.68 -5.14
CA PHE A 295 6.74 -3.42 -4.09
C PHE A 295 7.45 -2.85 -2.88
N ALA A 296 7.36 -1.52 -2.72
CA ALA A 296 8.10 -0.76 -1.73
C ALA A 296 7.31 -0.62 -0.41
N ASP A 297 8.02 -0.48 0.68
CA ASP A 297 7.53 -0.09 1.99
C ASP A 297 7.86 1.38 2.25
N LYS A 298 7.18 2.01 3.20
CA LYS A 298 7.47 3.36 3.70
C LYS A 298 7.31 4.51 2.71
N GLU A 299 6.53 4.31 1.63
CA GLU A 299 6.21 5.41 0.74
C GLU A 299 5.54 6.55 1.51
N GLU A 300 4.55 6.23 2.31
CA GLU A 300 3.70 7.14 3.09
C GLU A 300 4.45 8.01 4.11
N ILE A 301 5.70 7.67 4.40
CA ILE A 301 6.58 8.44 5.29
C ILE A 301 7.87 8.91 4.60
N GLY A 302 7.87 8.96 3.26
CA GLY A 302 8.94 9.53 2.44
C GLY A 302 9.98 8.52 1.95
N SER A 303 9.65 7.24 1.85
CA SER A 303 10.48 6.16 1.28
C SER A 303 11.85 5.99 1.96
N VAL A 304 12.00 6.42 3.21
CA VAL A 304 13.25 6.33 3.99
C VAL A 304 13.35 5.01 4.75
N GLY A 305 14.57 4.67 5.18
CA GLY A 305 14.83 3.41 5.90
C GLY A 305 15.17 2.24 4.97
N ASN A 306 15.56 1.11 5.58
CA ASN A 306 16.16 -0.02 4.85
C ASN A 306 15.16 -0.92 4.09
N THR A 307 13.88 -0.62 4.16
CA THR A 307 12.81 -1.27 3.40
C THR A 307 12.10 -0.31 2.44
N GLY A 308 12.33 1.01 2.62
CA GLY A 308 11.84 2.05 1.71
C GLY A 308 12.61 2.08 0.38
N MET A 309 12.01 2.68 -0.62
CA MET A 309 12.54 2.72 -1.99
C MET A 309 13.90 3.41 -2.13
N GLN A 310 14.29 4.29 -1.18
CA GLN A 310 15.60 4.95 -1.18
C GLN A 310 16.76 4.04 -0.74
N ALA A 311 16.48 2.84 -0.22
CA ALA A 311 17.51 1.87 0.15
C ALA A 311 18.04 1.12 -1.07
N TYR A 312 19.31 0.70 -1.00
CA TYR A 312 20.03 0.06 -2.11
C TYR A 312 19.60 -1.38 -2.42
N TYR A 313 18.56 -1.92 -1.78
CA TYR A 313 18.19 -3.33 -1.96
C TYR A 313 17.87 -3.68 -3.41
N PHE A 314 17.20 -2.79 -4.15
CA PHE A 314 16.88 -3.01 -5.57
C PHE A 314 18.13 -2.91 -6.44
N GLU A 315 18.99 -1.91 -6.22
CA GLU A 315 20.28 -1.79 -6.90
C GLU A 315 21.15 -3.02 -6.66
N ASN A 316 21.22 -3.51 -5.40
CA ASN A 316 21.95 -4.73 -5.06
C ASN A 316 21.40 -5.96 -5.81
N MET A 317 20.08 -6.10 -5.91
CA MET A 317 19.49 -7.20 -6.69
C MET A 317 19.88 -7.13 -8.16
N VAL A 318 19.85 -5.94 -8.77
CA VAL A 318 20.30 -5.74 -10.17
C VAL A 318 21.77 -6.09 -10.32
N ALA A 319 22.61 -5.70 -9.35
CA ALA A 319 24.03 -6.03 -9.35
C ALA A 319 24.30 -7.54 -9.26
N GLU A 320 23.58 -8.24 -8.38
CA GLU A 320 23.69 -9.71 -8.23
C GLU A 320 23.27 -10.45 -9.52
N ILE A 321 22.18 -10.01 -10.16
CA ILE A 321 21.74 -10.57 -11.44
C ILE A 321 22.78 -10.29 -12.55
N ALA A 322 23.28 -9.05 -12.63
CA ALA A 322 24.31 -8.68 -13.59
C ALA A 322 25.62 -9.47 -13.39
N ALA A 323 25.99 -9.72 -12.13
CA ALA A 323 27.20 -10.48 -11.76
C ALA A 323 27.15 -11.97 -12.16
N LEU A 324 25.99 -12.53 -12.48
CA LEU A 324 25.87 -13.87 -13.07
C LEU A 324 26.45 -13.93 -14.51
N ASN A 325 26.66 -12.77 -15.13
CA ASN A 325 27.41 -12.67 -16.40
C ASN A 325 28.93 -12.68 -16.11
N LYS A 326 29.67 -13.61 -16.75
CA LYS A 326 31.11 -13.72 -16.56
C LYS A 326 31.92 -12.45 -16.90
N ASN A 327 31.36 -11.55 -17.70
CA ASN A 327 31.97 -10.30 -18.11
C ASN A 327 31.45 -9.07 -17.36
N TYR A 328 30.82 -9.28 -16.20
CA TYR A 328 30.26 -8.21 -15.38
C TYR A 328 31.27 -7.11 -15.05
N ARG A 329 30.81 -5.88 -15.15
CA ARG A 329 31.52 -4.67 -14.75
C ARG A 329 30.56 -3.77 -13.97
N ASP A 330 31.07 -3.03 -13.01
CA ASP A 330 30.29 -2.12 -12.15
C ASP A 330 29.43 -1.11 -12.93
N ILE A 331 29.93 -0.65 -14.09
CA ILE A 331 29.19 0.25 -14.98
C ILE A 331 27.94 -0.38 -15.56
N ASP A 332 27.82 -1.71 -15.60
CA ASP A 332 26.71 -2.41 -16.22
C ASP A 332 25.42 -2.24 -15.39
N VAL A 333 25.53 -2.11 -14.05
CA VAL A 333 24.39 -1.74 -13.18
C VAL A 333 23.85 -0.36 -13.52
N ARG A 334 24.74 0.64 -13.67
CA ARG A 334 24.32 2.00 -14.02
C ARG A 334 23.70 2.07 -15.41
N ARG A 335 24.22 1.31 -16.36
CA ARG A 335 23.62 1.19 -17.70
C ARG A 335 22.23 0.56 -17.65
N SER A 336 22.06 -0.47 -16.82
CA SER A 336 20.75 -1.10 -16.64
C SER A 336 19.72 -0.08 -16.21
N PHE A 337 20.00 0.75 -15.21
CA PHE A 337 19.08 1.80 -14.76
C PHE A 337 18.90 2.90 -15.79
N ALA A 338 19.98 3.45 -16.35
CA ALA A 338 19.91 4.56 -17.31
C ALA A 338 19.12 4.21 -18.58
N ASN A 339 19.13 2.93 -18.97
CA ASN A 339 18.38 2.43 -20.13
C ASN A 339 16.97 1.94 -19.75
N SER A 340 16.55 2.04 -18.49
CA SER A 340 15.27 1.51 -18.02
C SER A 340 14.11 2.50 -18.22
N TYR A 341 12.91 1.93 -18.25
CA TYR A 341 11.63 2.62 -18.25
C TYR A 341 10.87 2.23 -16.98
N MET A 342 10.21 3.20 -16.32
CA MET A 342 9.42 2.94 -15.13
C MET A 342 8.05 3.61 -15.21
N LEU A 343 7.02 2.84 -14.88
CA LEU A 343 5.76 3.37 -14.38
C LEU A 343 5.83 3.41 -12.85
N SER A 344 5.81 4.62 -12.29
CA SER A 344 5.60 4.83 -10.86
C SER A 344 4.11 4.66 -10.63
N ALA A 345 3.75 3.43 -10.28
CA ALA A 345 2.37 3.03 -10.11
C ALA A 345 1.92 3.45 -8.71
N ASP A 346 1.24 4.58 -8.67
CA ASP A 346 0.69 5.18 -7.47
C ASP A 346 -0.66 5.82 -7.83
N VAL A 347 -1.63 5.73 -6.94
CA VAL A 347 -2.99 6.20 -7.19
C VAL A 347 -3.02 7.72 -7.41
N SER A 348 -4.07 8.20 -8.08
CA SER A 348 -4.29 9.63 -8.32
C SER A 348 -5.53 10.13 -7.60
N ALA A 349 -5.57 11.41 -7.22
CA ALA A 349 -6.72 12.02 -6.56
C ALA A 349 -7.93 12.06 -7.51
N GLY A 350 -8.93 11.24 -7.23
CA GLY A 350 -10.19 11.22 -7.96
C GLY A 350 -10.99 12.52 -7.76
N TYR A 351 -11.49 13.11 -8.85
CA TYR A 351 -12.36 14.27 -8.77
C TYR A 351 -13.63 13.94 -8.01
N ASP A 352 -13.85 14.63 -6.89
CA ASP A 352 -15.07 14.53 -6.11
C ASP A 352 -15.90 15.83 -6.28
N PRO A 353 -17.11 15.75 -6.86
CA PRO A 353 -17.98 16.93 -7.05
C PRO A 353 -18.32 17.67 -5.74
N ALA A 354 -18.32 16.97 -4.60
CA ALA A 354 -18.58 17.56 -3.30
C ALA A 354 -17.44 18.49 -2.83
N PHE A 355 -16.22 18.29 -3.38
CA PHE A 355 -15.02 19.05 -3.05
C PHE A 355 -14.39 19.71 -4.29
N SER A 356 -15.22 20.10 -5.26
CA SER A 356 -14.79 20.63 -6.56
C SER A 356 -13.87 21.85 -6.50
N SER A 357 -13.86 22.58 -5.40
CA SER A 357 -13.07 23.81 -5.23
C SER A 357 -11.56 23.59 -5.12
N VAL A 358 -11.10 22.35 -4.93
CA VAL A 358 -9.67 22.02 -4.85
C VAL A 358 -9.14 21.33 -6.12
N PHE A 359 -9.98 21.20 -7.16
CA PHE A 359 -9.62 20.56 -8.44
C PHE A 359 -9.68 21.53 -9.62
N GLU A 360 -8.75 21.39 -10.56
CA GLU A 360 -8.88 21.96 -11.90
C GLU A 360 -9.55 20.92 -12.82
N LYS A 361 -10.79 21.19 -13.25
CA LYS A 361 -11.67 20.18 -13.87
C LYS A 361 -11.16 19.60 -15.19
N MET A 362 -10.39 20.36 -15.97
CA MET A 362 -9.89 19.87 -17.26
C MET A 362 -8.72 18.90 -17.09
N ASN A 363 -8.01 18.99 -15.96
CA ASN A 363 -6.82 18.20 -15.65
C ASN A 363 -6.99 17.37 -14.36
N ALA A 364 -8.21 17.03 -13.99
CA ALA A 364 -8.51 16.16 -12.85
C ALA A 364 -8.69 14.70 -13.31
N ALA A 365 -8.38 13.73 -12.44
CA ALA A 365 -8.64 12.33 -12.66
C ALA A 365 -10.10 11.99 -12.35
N TYR A 366 -10.80 11.33 -13.26
CA TYR A 366 -12.19 10.94 -13.09
C TYR A 366 -12.32 9.43 -12.90
N ILE A 367 -13.04 9.01 -11.86
CA ILE A 367 -13.39 7.60 -11.63
C ILE A 367 -14.18 7.05 -12.81
N GLY A 368 -13.83 5.86 -13.28
CA GLY A 368 -14.47 5.20 -14.41
C GLY A 368 -13.94 5.64 -15.78
N ASN A 369 -12.91 6.49 -15.83
CA ASN A 369 -12.26 6.92 -17.06
C ASN A 369 -10.89 6.23 -17.31
N GLY A 370 -10.64 5.13 -16.62
CA GLY A 370 -9.45 4.32 -16.80
C GLY A 370 -8.24 4.79 -15.99
N ILE A 371 -7.08 4.26 -16.36
CA ILE A 371 -5.82 4.57 -15.69
C ILE A 371 -5.40 6.01 -15.97
N CYS A 372 -4.78 6.65 -14.98
CA CYS A 372 -4.36 8.04 -15.04
C CYS A 372 -2.84 8.15 -15.23
N ILE A 373 -2.39 8.98 -16.14
CA ILE A 373 -1.00 9.39 -16.30
C ILE A 373 -0.85 10.78 -15.69
N ASN A 374 -0.01 10.91 -14.68
CA ASN A 374 0.41 12.17 -14.11
C ASN A 374 1.81 12.50 -14.62
N LYS A 375 1.90 13.44 -15.58
CA LYS A 375 3.18 13.86 -16.15
C LYS A 375 4.14 14.35 -15.05
N TYR A 376 3.59 14.96 -14.03
CA TYR A 376 4.26 15.41 -12.80
C TYR A 376 3.28 15.37 -11.62
N THR A 377 3.83 15.25 -10.43
CA THR A 377 3.16 15.38 -9.14
C THR A 377 3.83 16.53 -8.36
N GLY A 378 3.80 16.54 -7.05
CA GLY A 378 4.42 17.59 -6.25
C GLY A 378 3.50 18.77 -6.01
N SER A 379 4.00 19.81 -5.33
CA SER A 379 3.22 20.98 -4.93
C SER A 379 3.82 22.29 -5.48
N GLY A 380 3.01 23.32 -5.58
CA GLY A 380 3.42 24.64 -6.06
C GLY A 380 4.09 24.55 -7.44
N GLY A 381 5.36 24.94 -7.52
CA GLY A 381 6.13 24.94 -8.78
C GLY A 381 6.74 23.58 -9.14
N LYS A 382 6.02 22.47 -8.96
CA LYS A 382 6.49 21.08 -9.23
C LYS A 382 7.67 20.62 -8.33
N GLY A 383 7.82 21.22 -7.16
CA GLY A 383 8.91 20.87 -6.24
C GLY A 383 8.80 19.42 -5.74
N GLY A 384 9.93 18.69 -5.75
CA GLY A 384 10.00 17.29 -5.30
C GLY A 384 9.31 16.27 -6.22
N SER A 385 9.01 16.63 -7.46
CA SER A 385 8.33 15.82 -8.44
C SER A 385 9.27 15.36 -9.55
N ASN A 386 8.94 14.21 -10.18
CA ASN A 386 9.42 13.90 -11.52
C ASN A 386 8.57 14.63 -12.55
N ASP A 387 9.18 15.21 -13.61
CA ASP A 387 8.47 15.79 -14.77
C ASP A 387 8.83 14.92 -15.99
N ALA A 388 7.93 14.02 -16.38
CA ALA A 388 8.20 13.00 -17.38
C ALA A 388 8.47 13.60 -18.78
N ASN A 389 9.43 13.02 -19.49
CA ASN A 389 9.79 13.43 -20.85
C ASN A 389 8.71 13.06 -21.86
N ALA A 390 8.48 13.93 -22.85
CA ALA A 390 7.46 13.74 -23.87
C ALA A 390 7.69 12.47 -24.71
N GLU A 391 8.94 12.12 -24.98
CA GLU A 391 9.33 10.92 -25.71
C GLU A 391 8.92 9.64 -24.99
N PHE A 392 9.03 9.63 -23.64
CA PHE A 392 8.59 8.49 -22.85
C PHE A 392 7.06 8.42 -22.75
N LEU A 393 6.40 9.58 -22.56
CA LEU A 393 4.94 9.67 -22.60
C LEU A 393 4.36 9.13 -23.92
N GLN A 394 5.02 9.41 -25.06
CA GLN A 394 4.62 8.86 -26.36
C GLN A 394 4.70 7.35 -26.39
N LYS A 395 5.77 6.75 -25.86
CA LYS A 395 5.91 5.29 -25.75
C LYS A 395 4.84 4.65 -24.88
N VAL A 396 4.51 5.30 -23.75
CA VAL A 396 3.43 4.83 -22.85
C VAL A 396 2.08 4.89 -23.58
N ARG A 397 1.78 6.00 -24.28
CA ARG A 397 0.56 6.14 -25.08
C ARG A 397 0.42 5.05 -26.12
N GLU A 398 1.47 4.79 -26.90
CA GLU A 398 1.47 3.73 -27.93
C GLU A 398 1.24 2.35 -27.33
N ASN A 399 1.85 2.08 -26.17
CA ASN A 399 1.64 0.84 -25.44
C ASN A 399 0.19 0.68 -24.96
N PHE A 400 -0.39 1.72 -24.41
CA PHE A 400 -1.77 1.71 -23.92
C PHE A 400 -2.78 1.53 -25.05
N ASP A 401 -2.60 2.27 -26.17
CA ASP A 401 -3.44 2.15 -27.34
C ASP A 401 -3.39 0.74 -27.95
N LYS A 402 -2.19 0.15 -28.04
CA LYS A 402 -1.98 -1.23 -28.50
C LYS A 402 -2.69 -2.27 -27.62
N ASN A 403 -2.72 -2.04 -26.30
CA ASN A 403 -3.33 -2.95 -25.34
C ASN A 403 -4.80 -2.60 -25.01
N LYS A 404 -5.43 -1.66 -25.77
CA LYS A 404 -6.82 -1.23 -25.60
C LYS A 404 -7.11 -0.72 -24.19
N VAL A 405 -6.16 -0.01 -23.60
CA VAL A 405 -6.30 0.63 -22.31
C VAL A 405 -7.05 1.94 -22.49
N VAL A 406 -8.11 2.15 -21.74
CA VAL A 406 -8.69 3.48 -21.56
C VAL A 406 -7.87 4.22 -20.52
N TRP A 407 -7.42 5.41 -20.86
CA TRP A 407 -6.55 6.21 -20.02
C TRP A 407 -6.86 7.70 -20.11
N GLN A 408 -6.45 8.41 -19.08
CA GLN A 408 -6.62 9.85 -18.94
C GLN A 408 -5.33 10.49 -18.42
N THR A 409 -5.26 11.82 -18.46
CA THR A 409 -4.17 12.59 -17.83
C THR A 409 -4.74 13.46 -16.73
N ALA A 410 -3.99 13.65 -15.64
CA ALA A 410 -4.41 14.52 -14.56
C ALA A 410 -3.23 15.14 -13.81
N GLU A 411 -3.55 16.13 -13.00
CA GLU A 411 -2.73 16.71 -11.95
C GLU A 411 -3.35 16.41 -10.58
N LEU A 412 -2.55 16.43 -9.53
CA LEU A 412 -3.00 16.19 -8.17
C LEU A 412 -3.61 17.47 -7.56
N GLY A 413 -4.84 17.81 -7.97
CA GLY A 413 -5.55 19.00 -7.52
C GLY A 413 -5.16 20.29 -8.25
N MET A 414 -5.66 21.42 -7.73
CA MET A 414 -5.30 22.76 -8.25
C MET A 414 -3.88 23.15 -7.80
N ILE A 415 -3.20 23.95 -8.62
CA ILE A 415 -1.97 24.65 -8.24
C ILE A 415 -2.24 25.40 -6.92
N ASP A 416 -1.30 25.33 -5.98
CA ASP A 416 -1.37 25.94 -4.65
C ASP A 416 -2.42 25.35 -3.67
N ALA A 417 -3.26 24.39 -4.10
CA ALA A 417 -4.18 23.70 -3.20
C ALA A 417 -3.52 22.53 -2.46
N GLY A 418 -2.52 21.92 -3.05
CA GLY A 418 -1.80 20.77 -2.49
C GLY A 418 -0.85 20.14 -3.51
N GLY A 419 -0.54 18.89 -3.29
CA GLY A 419 0.35 18.06 -4.11
C GLY A 419 0.98 16.99 -3.24
N GLY A 420 1.48 15.94 -3.86
CA GLY A 420 2.18 14.84 -3.18
C GLY A 420 3.42 14.42 -3.96
N GLY A 421 4.41 13.86 -3.27
CA GLY A 421 5.50 13.13 -3.89
C GLY A 421 5.09 11.68 -4.10
N THR A 422 5.83 10.99 -4.96
CA THR A 422 5.73 9.56 -5.22
C THR A 422 7.13 8.97 -5.26
N ILE A 423 7.26 7.66 -5.45
CA ILE A 423 8.58 7.02 -5.62
C ILE A 423 9.26 7.36 -6.95
N ALA A 424 8.62 8.06 -7.88
CA ALA A 424 9.11 8.36 -9.22
C ALA A 424 10.49 9.03 -9.25
N TYR A 425 10.70 10.05 -8.41
CA TYR A 425 11.96 10.80 -8.38
C TYR A 425 13.17 9.95 -7.98
N ILE A 426 12.94 8.83 -7.29
CA ILE A 426 14.01 8.00 -6.74
C ILE A 426 14.77 7.29 -7.86
N LEU A 427 14.08 6.61 -8.77
CA LEU A 427 14.75 5.97 -9.92
C LEU A 427 15.13 6.97 -11.02
N ALA A 428 14.44 8.09 -11.13
CA ALA A 428 14.85 9.17 -12.04
C ALA A 428 16.28 9.66 -11.76
N LYS A 429 16.76 9.60 -10.52
CA LYS A 429 18.16 9.93 -10.15
C LYS A 429 19.19 9.04 -10.85
N TYR A 430 18.81 7.82 -11.24
CA TYR A 430 19.70 6.89 -11.94
C TYR A 430 19.66 7.07 -13.47
N GLY A 431 18.90 8.05 -13.96
CA GLY A 431 18.70 8.30 -15.39
C GLY A 431 17.59 7.46 -16.02
N THR A 432 16.80 6.74 -15.24
CA THR A 432 15.63 6.00 -15.67
C THR A 432 14.55 6.97 -16.16
N GLU A 433 13.91 6.68 -17.30
CA GLU A 433 12.70 7.39 -17.75
C GLU A 433 11.51 6.95 -16.91
N VAL A 434 10.89 7.90 -16.20
CA VAL A 434 9.83 7.61 -15.23
C VAL A 434 8.59 8.48 -15.49
N VAL A 435 7.40 7.89 -15.32
CA VAL A 435 6.13 8.61 -15.26
C VAL A 435 5.23 8.02 -14.20
N ASP A 436 4.50 8.88 -13.48
CA ASP A 436 3.48 8.45 -12.53
C ASP A 436 2.22 7.97 -13.26
N CYS A 437 1.75 6.78 -12.88
CA CYS A 437 0.67 6.11 -13.61
C CYS A 437 -0.13 5.15 -12.72
N GLY A 438 -1.27 5.61 -12.22
CA GLY A 438 -2.18 4.82 -11.37
C GLY A 438 -3.65 5.07 -11.66
N ILE A 439 -4.54 4.68 -10.78
CA ILE A 439 -5.98 4.89 -10.97
C ILE A 439 -6.52 5.97 -10.04
N PRO A 440 -7.67 6.60 -10.40
CA PRO A 440 -8.33 7.55 -9.52
C PRO A 440 -8.90 6.87 -8.27
N VAL A 441 -8.65 7.48 -7.11
CA VAL A 441 -9.19 7.05 -5.82
C VAL A 441 -9.96 8.19 -5.16
N LEU A 442 -11.15 7.92 -4.64
CA LEU A 442 -11.86 8.86 -3.77
C LEU A 442 -11.53 8.58 -2.31
N SER A 443 -11.52 9.64 -1.51
CA SER A 443 -11.21 9.55 -0.07
C SER A 443 -9.83 8.97 0.22
N MET A 444 -8.83 9.23 -0.63
CA MET A 444 -7.43 8.84 -0.43
C MET A 444 -6.97 9.13 1.01
N HIS A 445 -6.22 8.20 1.62
CA HIS A 445 -5.77 8.23 3.03
C HIS A 445 -6.89 8.15 4.09
N ALA A 446 -8.15 7.98 3.71
CA ALA A 446 -9.21 7.69 4.68
C ALA A 446 -9.19 6.22 5.12
N PRO A 447 -9.81 5.87 6.27
CA PRO A 447 -9.95 4.46 6.67
C PRO A 447 -10.62 3.56 5.62
N TYR A 448 -11.47 4.15 4.79
CA TYR A 448 -12.07 3.50 3.61
C TYR A 448 -11.96 4.42 2.41
N GLU A 449 -11.40 3.92 1.36
CA GLU A 449 -11.21 4.58 0.06
C GLU A 449 -12.08 3.89 -0.98
N ILE A 450 -12.29 4.51 -2.15
CA ILE A 450 -13.18 3.99 -3.20
C ILE A 450 -12.50 4.06 -4.56
N ILE A 451 -12.57 2.94 -5.30
CA ILE A 451 -12.13 2.84 -6.70
C ILE A 451 -13.24 2.32 -7.62
N SER A 452 -13.09 2.52 -8.93
CA SER A 452 -13.92 1.89 -9.96
C SER A 452 -13.36 0.52 -10.37
N LYS A 453 -14.22 -0.48 -10.56
CA LYS A 453 -13.83 -1.80 -11.11
C LYS A 453 -13.34 -1.69 -12.55
N ALA A 454 -13.87 -0.76 -13.33
CA ALA A 454 -13.41 -0.55 -14.70
C ALA A 454 -11.97 -0.01 -14.72
N ASP A 455 -11.62 0.90 -13.79
CA ASP A 455 -10.26 1.44 -13.68
C ASP A 455 -9.27 0.35 -13.22
N LEU A 456 -9.68 -0.53 -12.30
CA LEU A 456 -8.90 -1.72 -11.90
C LEU A 456 -8.56 -2.61 -13.11
N LEU A 457 -9.53 -2.88 -14.00
CA LEU A 457 -9.29 -3.65 -15.21
C LEU A 457 -8.32 -2.93 -16.15
N MET A 458 -8.45 -1.60 -16.30
CA MET A 458 -7.56 -0.82 -17.16
C MET A 458 -6.13 -0.77 -16.61
N ALA A 459 -5.94 -0.65 -15.30
CA ALA A 459 -4.62 -0.73 -14.67
C ALA A 459 -3.96 -2.10 -14.92
N TYR A 460 -4.69 -3.20 -14.72
CA TYR A 460 -4.18 -4.54 -15.02
C TYR A 460 -3.73 -4.67 -16.48
N ARG A 461 -4.54 -4.20 -17.44
CA ARG A 461 -4.19 -4.24 -18.87
C ARG A 461 -2.99 -3.37 -19.20
N ALA A 462 -2.90 -2.17 -18.62
CA ALA A 462 -1.81 -1.23 -18.81
C ALA A 462 -0.48 -1.83 -18.33
N TYR A 463 -0.46 -2.34 -17.11
CA TYR A 463 0.76 -2.86 -16.49
C TYR A 463 1.22 -4.17 -17.16
N LYS A 464 0.31 -5.08 -17.45
CA LYS A 464 0.63 -6.29 -18.23
C LYS A 464 1.16 -5.95 -19.62
N GLY A 465 0.57 -4.94 -20.28
CA GLY A 465 1.02 -4.46 -21.59
C GLY A 465 2.41 -3.87 -21.55
N PHE A 466 2.75 -3.12 -20.50
CA PHE A 466 4.04 -2.47 -20.33
C PHE A 466 5.20 -3.44 -20.12
N TYR A 467 4.94 -4.61 -19.55
CA TYR A 467 5.95 -5.66 -19.37
C TYR A 467 6.31 -6.42 -20.67
N LYS A 468 5.45 -6.38 -21.70
CA LYS A 468 5.65 -7.07 -22.99
C LYS A 468 6.50 -6.25 -23.95
#